data_1ac758a550963532c6150577ee3df764
#
_entry.id   1ac758a550963532c6150577ee3df764
#
_cell.length_a   1.000
_cell.length_b   1.000
_cell.length_c   1.000
_cell.angle_alpha   90.00
_cell.angle_beta   90.00
_cell.angle_gamma   90.00
#
_symmetry.space_group_name_H-M   'P 1'
#
loop_
_entity.id
_entity.type
_entity.pdbx_description
1 polymer ?
#
loop_
_entity_poly.entity_id
_entity_poly.type
_entity_poly.pdbx_seq_one_letter_code
_entity_poly.pdbx_strand_id
1 'polypeptide(L)'
;MDFSLPSEFAKSALYYCPQFGQFICNSDYRIERNGIDQYLLIYINSGSLCIRTDGMTAEAHEGEIALFDCRKPHCYWCPDKVDFYWFHFNGAGSKQYTEYLTERFGLVHEKQPMLSLKDQFRTVVHSAQYGMSTQFASMNEHQISIAVHSIL
;
A
#
# COMPACT_ATOMS: atom_id res chain seq x y z
N MET A 1 8.45 3.21 -10.26
CA MET A 1 8.39 3.39 -8.80
C MET A 1 8.73 4.83 -8.47
N ASP A 2 7.90 5.44 -7.70
CA ASP A 2 8.04 6.85 -7.34
C ASP A 2 8.32 6.99 -5.85
N PHE A 3 9.00 8.08 -5.48
CA PHE A 3 9.36 8.40 -4.11
C PHE A 3 8.82 9.76 -3.72
N SER A 4 8.51 9.93 -2.45
CA SER A 4 8.11 11.19 -1.86
C SER A 4 8.92 11.43 -0.59
N LEU A 5 9.32 12.69 -0.37
CA LEU A 5 10.00 13.09 0.86
C LEU A 5 8.97 13.74 1.79
N PRO A 6 8.52 13.03 2.84
CA PRO A 6 7.56 13.59 3.77
C PRO A 6 8.17 14.73 4.60
N SER A 7 7.35 15.73 4.92
CA SER A 7 7.74 16.79 5.85
C SER A 7 7.86 16.26 7.28
N GLU A 8 8.54 17.00 8.15
CA GLU A 8 8.64 16.63 9.57
C GLU A 8 7.26 16.58 10.23
N PHE A 9 6.36 17.46 9.83
CA PHE A 9 4.98 17.45 10.32
C PHE A 9 4.25 16.17 9.91
N ALA A 10 4.36 15.77 8.63
CA ALA A 10 3.74 14.53 8.15
C ALA A 10 4.25 13.30 8.90
N LYS A 11 5.55 13.23 9.13
CA LYS A 11 6.15 12.12 9.89
C LYS A 11 5.62 12.03 11.32
N SER A 12 5.30 13.15 11.94
CA SER A 12 4.86 13.20 13.34
C SER A 12 3.36 13.01 13.54
N ALA A 13 2.54 13.38 12.56
CA ALA A 13 1.09 13.49 12.75
C ALA A 13 0.22 12.79 11.71
N LEU A 14 0.73 12.60 10.50
CA LEU A 14 -0.05 12.10 9.38
C LEU A 14 0.36 10.68 8.97
N TYR A 15 -0.52 10.02 8.21
CA TYR A 15 -0.08 8.93 7.35
C TYR A 15 0.69 9.53 6.18
N TYR A 16 1.82 8.96 5.85
CA TYR A 16 2.62 9.43 4.72
C TYR A 16 3.10 8.25 3.87
N CYS A 17 3.29 8.51 2.58
CA CYS A 17 3.65 7.49 1.59
C CYS A 17 5.01 7.81 0.98
N PRO A 18 6.10 7.23 1.50
CA PRO A 18 7.44 7.49 0.95
C PRO A 18 7.68 6.84 -0.41
N GLN A 19 6.95 5.77 -0.72
CA GLN A 19 7.05 5.04 -1.99
C GLN A 19 5.67 4.64 -2.47
N PHE A 20 5.43 4.73 -3.77
CA PHE A 20 4.12 4.44 -4.37
C PHE A 20 4.26 4.13 -5.85
N GLY A 21 3.25 3.51 -6.42
CA GLY A 21 3.23 3.27 -7.85
C GLY A 21 2.07 2.39 -8.32
N GLN A 22 2.08 2.16 -9.62
CA GLN A 22 1.26 1.16 -10.29
C GLN A 22 2.21 0.26 -11.09
N PHE A 23 2.09 -1.04 -10.91
CA PHE A 23 2.88 -2.02 -11.65
C PHE A 23 1.98 -2.95 -12.45
N ILE A 24 2.41 -3.22 -13.68
CA ILE A 24 1.83 -4.24 -14.53
C ILE A 24 2.94 -5.25 -14.77
N CYS A 25 2.77 -6.46 -14.23
CA CYS A 25 3.84 -7.45 -14.15
C CYS A 25 3.39 -8.81 -14.68
N ASN A 26 4.38 -9.64 -15.00
CA ASN A 26 4.21 -11.02 -15.39
C ASN A 26 4.87 -11.95 -14.36
N SER A 27 5.00 -13.24 -14.69
CA SER A 27 5.56 -14.25 -13.82
C SER A 27 7.04 -14.07 -13.44
N ASP A 28 7.75 -13.15 -14.08
CA ASP A 28 9.12 -12.82 -13.72
C ASP A 28 9.22 -11.91 -12.49
N TYR A 29 8.09 -11.32 -12.08
CA TYR A 29 8.07 -10.38 -10.96
C TYR A 29 8.15 -11.11 -9.62
N ARG A 30 9.17 -10.75 -8.85
CA ARG A 30 9.37 -11.28 -7.50
C ARG A 30 10.15 -10.28 -6.67
N ILE A 31 9.64 -9.97 -5.50
CA ILE A 31 10.32 -9.14 -4.50
C ILE A 31 10.52 -9.98 -3.24
N GLU A 32 11.73 -9.96 -2.74
CA GLU A 32 12.07 -10.62 -1.47
C GLU A 32 12.95 -9.69 -0.67
N ARG A 33 12.57 -9.43 0.59
CA ARG A 33 13.28 -8.50 1.47
C ARG A 33 13.32 -9.04 2.90
N ASN A 34 14.39 -8.71 3.61
CA ASN A 34 14.51 -9.05 5.04
C ASN A 34 13.72 -8.09 5.93
N GLY A 35 13.48 -6.87 5.47
CA GLY A 35 12.66 -5.89 6.16
C GLY A 35 12.98 -4.47 5.75
N ILE A 36 11.95 -3.62 5.74
CA ILE A 36 12.05 -2.17 5.63
C ILE A 36 11.07 -1.57 6.63
N ASP A 37 11.39 -0.41 7.18
CA ASP A 37 10.59 0.23 8.23
C ASP A 37 9.36 0.94 7.64
N GLN A 38 8.48 0.17 7.02
CA GLN A 38 7.27 0.66 6.37
C GLN A 38 6.19 -0.43 6.38
N TYR A 39 4.97 -0.02 6.11
CA TYR A 39 3.82 -0.89 5.88
C TYR A 39 3.44 -0.80 4.40
N LEU A 40 2.83 -1.84 3.87
CA LEU A 40 2.47 -1.90 2.45
C LEU A 40 0.98 -2.17 2.29
N LEU A 41 0.34 -1.34 1.47
CA LEU A 41 -1.01 -1.56 0.97
C LEU A 41 -0.96 -1.78 -0.54
N ILE A 42 -1.65 -2.82 -0.99
CA ILE A 42 -1.77 -3.20 -2.39
C ILE A 42 -3.25 -3.34 -2.75
N TYR A 43 -3.64 -2.82 -3.89
CA TYR A 43 -4.95 -3.06 -4.49
C TYR A 43 -4.79 -3.72 -5.85
N ILE A 44 -5.44 -4.86 -6.05
CA ILE A 44 -5.35 -5.61 -7.30
C ILE A 44 -6.39 -5.10 -8.30
N ASN A 45 -5.91 -4.49 -9.39
CA ASN A 45 -6.76 -4.05 -10.48
C ASN A 45 -7.22 -5.22 -11.36
N SER A 46 -6.29 -6.14 -11.66
CA SER A 46 -6.57 -7.36 -12.41
C SER A 46 -5.49 -8.40 -12.16
N GLY A 47 -5.81 -9.66 -12.36
CA GLY A 47 -4.89 -10.77 -12.13
C GLY A 47 -4.75 -11.11 -10.65
N SER A 48 -3.59 -11.58 -10.25
CA SER A 48 -3.34 -11.96 -8.86
C SER A 48 -1.88 -11.78 -8.45
N LEU A 49 -1.68 -11.62 -7.13
CA LEU A 49 -0.36 -11.49 -6.52
C LEU A 49 -0.30 -12.40 -5.28
N CYS A 50 0.75 -13.19 -5.18
CA CYS A 50 0.99 -14.04 -4.02
C CYS A 50 1.89 -13.32 -3.02
N ILE A 51 1.61 -13.48 -1.72
CA ILE A 51 2.34 -12.82 -0.64
C ILE A 51 2.65 -13.84 0.44
N ARG A 52 3.88 -13.81 0.93
CA ARG A 52 4.31 -14.63 2.07
C ARG A 52 5.05 -13.75 3.07
N THR A 53 4.58 -13.73 4.29
CA THR A 53 5.22 -13.03 5.41
C THR A 53 4.74 -13.62 6.73
N ASP A 54 5.60 -13.61 7.74
CA ASP A 54 5.28 -13.99 9.11
C ASP A 54 4.63 -15.39 9.22
N GLY A 55 5.11 -16.35 8.41
CA GLY A 55 4.58 -17.72 8.38
C GLY A 55 3.26 -17.88 7.65
N MET A 56 2.70 -16.80 7.09
CA MET A 56 1.45 -16.81 6.35
C MET A 56 1.72 -16.66 4.85
N THR A 57 0.90 -17.34 4.04
CA THR A 57 0.90 -17.20 2.59
C THR A 57 -0.53 -16.95 2.13
N ALA A 58 -0.71 -15.99 1.23
CA ALA A 58 -2.01 -15.67 0.68
C ALA A 58 -1.88 -15.21 -0.78
N GLU A 59 -2.98 -15.29 -1.52
CA GLU A 59 -3.08 -14.80 -2.89
C GLU A 59 -4.18 -13.74 -2.95
N ALA A 60 -3.82 -12.56 -3.44
CA ALA A 60 -4.77 -11.46 -3.63
C ALA A 60 -5.24 -11.42 -5.08
N HIS A 61 -6.55 -11.33 -5.27
CA HIS A 61 -7.21 -11.33 -6.57
C HIS A 61 -7.84 -9.96 -6.88
N GLU A 62 -8.35 -9.81 -8.08
CA GLU A 62 -8.99 -8.57 -8.53
C GLU A 62 -10.00 -8.04 -7.51
N GLY A 63 -9.85 -6.77 -7.16
CA GLY A 63 -10.71 -6.06 -6.20
C GLY A 63 -10.33 -6.26 -4.73
N GLU A 64 -9.37 -7.12 -4.45
CA GLU A 64 -8.92 -7.38 -3.08
C GLU A 64 -7.73 -6.49 -2.69
N ILE A 65 -7.55 -6.33 -1.38
CA ILE A 65 -6.44 -5.57 -0.80
C ILE A 65 -5.51 -6.52 -0.07
N ALA A 66 -4.20 -6.27 -0.18
CA ALA A 66 -3.21 -6.85 0.71
C ALA A 66 -2.65 -5.76 1.62
N LEU A 67 -2.50 -6.09 2.89
CA LEU A 67 -1.92 -5.21 3.91
C LEU A 67 -0.96 -6.01 4.77
N PHE A 68 0.28 -5.56 4.88
CA PHE A 68 1.23 -6.24 5.76
C PHE A 68 2.37 -5.33 6.23
N ASP A 69 3.01 -5.79 7.30
CA ASP A 69 4.14 -5.12 7.94
C ASP A 69 5.44 -5.52 7.22
N CYS A 70 6.03 -4.58 6.50
CA CYS A 70 7.27 -4.81 5.75
C CYS A 70 8.52 -4.83 6.63
N ARG A 71 8.43 -4.55 7.92
CA ARG A 71 9.57 -4.66 8.84
C ARG A 71 9.99 -6.12 9.06
N LYS A 72 9.08 -7.05 8.81
CA LYS A 72 9.35 -8.49 8.88
C LYS A 72 9.81 -9.00 7.51
N PRO A 73 10.56 -10.12 7.47
CA PRO A 73 10.90 -10.74 6.18
C PRO A 73 9.64 -11.04 5.38
N HIS A 74 9.65 -10.67 4.12
CA HIS A 74 8.49 -10.83 3.24
C HIS A 74 8.90 -11.10 1.81
N CYS A 75 8.00 -11.75 1.09
CA CYS A 75 8.15 -12.06 -0.32
C CYS A 75 6.80 -11.92 -1.01
N TYR A 76 6.77 -11.31 -2.18
CA TYR A 76 5.59 -11.32 -3.02
C TYR A 76 5.98 -11.50 -4.48
N TRP A 77 5.13 -12.23 -5.21
CA TRP A 77 5.42 -12.62 -6.59
C TRP A 77 4.13 -12.75 -7.39
N CYS A 78 4.26 -12.64 -8.71
CA CYS A 78 3.15 -12.78 -9.63
C CYS A 78 3.10 -14.20 -10.21
N PRO A 79 2.02 -14.97 -10.05
CA PRO A 79 1.93 -16.30 -10.64
C PRO A 79 1.79 -16.29 -12.17
N ASP A 80 1.14 -15.29 -12.75
CA ASP A 80 0.96 -15.16 -14.21
C ASP A 80 1.01 -13.70 -14.64
N LYS A 81 -0.07 -12.96 -14.42
CA LYS A 81 -0.15 -11.53 -14.74
C LYS A 81 -0.84 -10.80 -13.60
N VAL A 82 -0.44 -9.57 -13.37
CA VAL A 82 -1.07 -8.69 -12.38
C VAL A 82 -0.90 -7.23 -12.76
N ASP A 83 -1.96 -6.46 -12.51
CA ASP A 83 -1.98 -5.01 -12.52
C ASP A 83 -2.42 -4.57 -11.13
N PHE A 84 -1.59 -3.80 -10.44
CA PHE A 84 -1.89 -3.39 -9.07
C PHE A 84 -1.38 -2.00 -8.76
N TYR A 85 -2.14 -1.30 -7.90
CA TYR A 85 -1.67 -0.11 -7.20
C TYR A 85 -1.02 -0.52 -5.89
N TRP A 86 0.02 0.20 -5.51
CA TRP A 86 0.68 -0.03 -4.23
C TRP A 86 1.22 1.27 -3.67
N PHE A 87 1.27 1.33 -2.34
CA PHE A 87 2.05 2.36 -1.66
C PHE A 87 2.55 1.82 -0.33
N HIS A 88 3.77 2.19 0.00
CA HIS A 88 4.28 2.04 1.35
C HIS A 88 3.81 3.23 2.17
N PHE A 89 3.46 2.99 3.40
CA PHE A 89 3.01 4.05 4.30
C PHE A 89 3.61 3.88 5.69
N ASN A 90 3.58 4.97 6.46
CA ASN A 90 3.98 4.99 7.86
C ASN A 90 3.31 6.17 8.55
N GLY A 91 3.65 6.40 9.82
CA GLY A 91 3.12 7.50 10.60
C GLY A 91 1.78 7.21 11.26
N ALA A 92 1.23 8.21 11.91
CA ALA A 92 -0.08 8.16 12.61
C ALA A 92 -0.32 6.81 13.31
N GLY A 93 -1.46 6.15 13.03
CA GLY A 93 -1.85 4.86 13.59
C GLY A 93 -1.45 3.65 12.75
N SER A 94 -0.43 3.78 11.86
CA SER A 94 -0.05 2.72 10.91
C SER A 94 0.19 1.37 11.57
N LYS A 95 0.97 1.35 12.64
CA LYS A 95 1.28 0.11 13.37
C LYS A 95 0.01 -0.50 13.97
N GLN A 96 -0.76 0.29 14.66
CA GLN A 96 -1.96 -0.16 15.36
C GLN A 96 -3.01 -0.70 14.39
N TYR A 97 -3.27 0.00 13.31
CA TYR A 97 -4.22 -0.45 12.29
C TYR A 97 -3.74 -1.71 11.58
N THR A 98 -2.47 -1.77 11.20
CA THR A 98 -1.93 -2.93 10.50
C THR A 98 -1.99 -4.17 11.38
N GLU A 99 -1.56 -4.09 12.63
CA GLU A 99 -1.63 -5.20 13.57
C GLU A 99 -3.09 -5.64 13.79
N TYR A 100 -3.99 -4.71 14.06
CA TYR A 100 -5.40 -5.00 14.29
C TYR A 100 -6.04 -5.69 13.08
N LEU A 101 -5.83 -5.16 11.89
CA LEU A 101 -6.47 -5.68 10.68
C LEU A 101 -5.86 -7.02 10.24
N THR A 102 -4.54 -7.17 10.32
CA THR A 102 -3.90 -8.43 9.92
C THR A 102 -4.19 -9.57 10.90
N GLU A 103 -4.28 -9.29 12.19
CA GLU A 103 -4.67 -10.30 13.18
C GLU A 103 -6.11 -10.75 12.99
N ARG A 104 -6.99 -9.84 12.61
CA ARG A 104 -8.43 -10.09 12.49
C ARG A 104 -8.82 -10.68 11.14
N PHE A 105 -8.21 -10.22 10.06
CA PHE A 105 -8.64 -10.54 8.70
C PHE A 105 -7.56 -11.22 7.85
N GLY A 106 -6.34 -11.34 8.34
CA GLY A 106 -5.21 -11.91 7.61
C GLY A 106 -4.53 -10.91 6.68
N LEU A 107 -3.70 -11.43 5.77
CA LEU A 107 -2.92 -10.61 4.84
C LEU A 107 -3.76 -10.00 3.73
N VAL A 108 -4.77 -10.73 3.26
CA VAL A 108 -5.60 -10.34 2.13
C VAL A 108 -7.02 -10.12 2.63
N HIS A 109 -7.56 -8.95 2.31
CA HIS A 109 -8.90 -8.56 2.70
C HIS A 109 -9.83 -8.71 1.50
N GLU A 110 -10.98 -9.32 1.73
CA GLU A 110 -11.97 -9.58 0.71
C GLU A 110 -12.45 -8.30 0.05
N LYS A 111 -12.92 -8.47 -1.18
CA LYS A 111 -13.52 -7.41 -1.97
C LYS A 111 -14.67 -6.76 -1.21
N GLN A 112 -14.55 -5.48 -0.94
CA GLN A 112 -15.61 -4.70 -0.30
C GLN A 112 -16.65 -4.29 -1.34
N PRO A 113 -17.95 -4.49 -1.05
CA PRO A 113 -19.00 -4.08 -1.97
C PRO A 113 -19.17 -2.56 -2.04
N MET A 114 -18.56 -1.84 -1.13
CA MET A 114 -18.64 -0.38 -1.10
C MET A 114 -17.72 0.24 -2.14
N LEU A 115 -18.31 1.11 -2.89
CA LEU A 115 -17.71 1.96 -3.89
C LEU A 115 -16.44 2.65 -3.42
N SER A 116 -15.52 2.87 -4.34
CA SER A 116 -14.43 3.84 -4.21
C SER A 116 -13.12 3.35 -3.64
N LEU A 117 -12.97 2.09 -3.25
CA LEU A 117 -11.68 1.62 -2.77
C LEU A 117 -10.58 1.79 -3.82
N LYS A 118 -10.86 1.38 -5.05
CA LYS A 118 -9.95 1.59 -6.18
C LYS A 118 -9.66 3.08 -6.39
N ASP A 119 -10.69 3.93 -6.30
CA ASP A 119 -10.53 5.37 -6.47
C ASP A 119 -9.70 5.98 -5.36
N GLN A 120 -9.82 5.49 -4.13
CA GLN A 120 -9.00 5.94 -3.01
C GLN A 120 -7.52 5.56 -3.20
N PHE A 121 -7.24 4.33 -3.64
CA PHE A 121 -5.88 3.92 -3.98
C PHE A 121 -5.31 4.77 -5.11
N ARG A 122 -6.09 4.98 -6.17
CA ARG A 122 -5.68 5.84 -7.27
C ARG A 122 -5.40 7.27 -6.80
N THR A 123 -6.24 7.79 -5.91
CA THR A 123 -6.04 9.11 -5.32
C THR A 123 -4.71 9.20 -4.57
N VAL A 124 -4.38 8.22 -3.74
CA VAL A 124 -3.09 8.20 -3.04
C VAL A 124 -1.93 8.22 -4.03
N VAL A 125 -1.93 7.30 -4.98
CA VAL A 125 -0.82 7.17 -5.96
C VAL A 125 -0.68 8.43 -6.81
N HIS A 126 -1.77 8.95 -7.36
CA HIS A 126 -1.72 10.13 -8.24
C HIS A 126 -1.46 11.42 -7.47
N SER A 127 -2.03 11.57 -6.27
CA SER A 127 -1.77 12.75 -5.44
C SER A 127 -0.32 12.80 -4.96
N ALA A 128 0.25 11.65 -4.62
CA ALA A 128 1.65 11.57 -4.25
C ALA A 128 2.56 11.95 -5.43
N GLN A 129 2.27 11.46 -6.64
CA GLN A 129 3.00 11.85 -7.86
C GLN A 129 2.89 13.35 -8.13
N TYR A 130 1.68 13.90 -8.03
CA TYR A 130 1.44 15.32 -8.24
C TYR A 130 2.19 16.17 -7.20
N GLY A 131 2.17 15.77 -5.94
CA GLY A 131 2.84 16.48 -4.85
C GLY A 131 4.35 16.57 -5.00
N MET A 132 4.98 15.63 -5.70
CA MET A 132 6.42 15.66 -5.97
C MET A 132 6.86 16.83 -6.82
N SER A 133 5.98 17.37 -7.64
CA SER A 133 6.30 18.41 -8.64
C SER A 133 5.68 19.77 -8.34
N THR A 134 5.01 19.97 -7.19
CA THR A 134 4.29 21.20 -6.90
C THR A 134 4.72 21.84 -5.59
N GLN A 135 4.49 23.17 -5.51
CA GLN A 135 4.66 23.93 -4.29
C GLN A 135 3.55 23.69 -3.25
N PHE A 136 2.53 22.89 -3.59
CA PHE A 136 1.40 22.55 -2.72
C PHE A 136 1.56 21.17 -2.06
N ALA A 137 2.79 20.69 -1.92
CA ALA A 137 3.09 19.37 -1.35
C ALA A 137 2.46 19.15 0.02
N SER A 138 2.42 20.18 0.89
CA SER A 138 1.84 20.05 2.23
C SER A 138 0.33 19.81 2.20
N MET A 139 -0.39 20.42 1.24
CA MET A 139 -1.83 20.14 1.05
C MET A 139 -2.06 18.72 0.57
N ASN A 140 -1.19 18.25 -0.34
CA ASN A 140 -1.26 16.86 -0.81
C ASN A 140 -0.97 15.85 0.31
N GLU A 141 -0.09 16.17 1.24
CA GLU A 141 0.18 15.31 2.39
C GLU A 141 -1.08 15.10 3.23
N HIS A 142 -1.87 16.14 3.48
CA HIS A 142 -3.14 16.01 4.20
C HIS A 142 -4.14 15.16 3.43
N GLN A 143 -4.27 15.38 2.13
CA GLN A 143 -5.17 14.60 1.28
C GLN A 143 -4.78 13.12 1.22
N ILE A 144 -3.49 12.85 1.10
CA ILE A 144 -2.95 11.49 1.12
C ILE A 144 -3.26 10.82 2.46
N SER A 145 -3.03 11.53 3.57
CA SER A 145 -3.31 11.02 4.90
C SER A 145 -4.80 10.67 5.08
N ILE A 146 -5.70 11.52 4.62
CA ILE A 146 -7.14 11.25 4.64
C ILE A 146 -7.48 10.02 3.81
N ALA A 147 -6.93 9.90 2.62
CA ALA A 147 -7.18 8.76 1.74
C ALA A 147 -6.66 7.46 2.35
N VAL A 148 -5.46 7.45 2.91
CA VAL A 148 -4.89 6.28 3.59
C VAL A 148 -5.77 5.86 4.76
N HIS A 149 -6.17 6.82 5.60
CA HIS A 149 -7.05 6.54 6.74
C HIS A 149 -8.41 5.98 6.29
N SER A 150 -8.94 6.48 5.19
CA SER A 150 -10.21 5.99 4.63
C SER A 150 -10.13 4.55 4.14
N ILE A 151 -8.96 4.14 3.63
CA ILE A 151 -8.72 2.76 3.20
C ILE A 151 -8.61 1.82 4.41
N LEU A 152 -7.92 2.25 5.45
CA LEU A 152 -7.76 1.49 6.68
C LEU A 152 -9.07 1.41 7.48
#